data_9779f7e2be528c6e1d8d5a545ad2588f
#
_entry.id   9779f7e2be528c6e1d8d5a545ad2588f
#
_cell.length_a   1.000
_cell.length_b   1.000
_cell.length_c   1.000
_cell.angle_alpha   90.00
_cell.angle_beta   90.00
_cell.angle_gamma   90.00
#
_symmetry.space_group_name_H-M   'P 1'
#
loop_
_entity.id
_entity.type
_entity.pdbx_description
1 polymer ?
#
loop_
_entity_poly.entity_id
_entity_poly.type
_entity_poly.pdbx_seq_one_letter_code
_entity_poly.pdbx_strand_id
1 'polypeptide(L)'
;MSQKSQIIKTLKVLQKWLKESRLDLFDVSSKIIQHVEESYPDDAPKSKTAKSKSLHFSQTGDFPKPEYCQSEFDFAIYSDGACRGNPGPGAWSSLGQNMEGEVLFQAASFSEQTTNNRMELSGALEGMKQFIEYAAEFHISLKKVKIYVISDSRYVVDGMTSWVKGWKARGWKKADNKVPENCELWKEMDEVRESIGNVEFKWVKGHAEHPQNEYCDRMCNELLDRELSSTNTSTSTRNDSLH
;
A
#
# COMPACT_ATOMS: atom_id res chain seq x y z
N MET A 1 11.91 7.77 8.86
CA MET A 1 12.01 7.82 10.34
C MET A 1 13.06 6.80 10.80
N SER A 2 13.80 7.05 11.89
CA SER A 2 14.71 6.04 12.44
C SER A 2 13.87 4.93 13.11
N GLN A 3 14.42 3.72 13.20
CA GLN A 3 13.78 2.58 13.90
C GLN A 3 13.41 2.94 15.35
N LYS A 4 14.27 3.69 16.04
CA LYS A 4 13.99 4.28 17.35
C LYS A 4 12.73 5.14 17.38
N SER A 5 12.58 6.04 16.41
CA SER A 5 11.41 6.93 16.30
C SER A 5 10.11 6.15 16.14
N GLN A 6 10.15 5.05 15.40
CA GLN A 6 9.00 4.19 15.15
C GLN A 6 8.61 3.38 16.38
N ILE A 7 9.61 2.80 17.09
CA ILE A 7 9.40 2.10 18.37
C ILE A 7 8.80 3.05 19.41
N ILE A 8 9.34 4.26 19.54
CA ILE A 8 8.83 5.25 20.50
C ILE A 8 7.38 5.65 20.17
N LYS A 9 7.05 5.84 18.88
CA LYS A 9 5.67 6.14 18.46
C LYS A 9 4.70 5.02 18.86
N THR A 10 5.06 3.77 18.61
CA THR A 10 4.26 2.59 18.97
C THR A 10 4.07 2.47 20.48
N LEU A 11 5.16 2.68 21.27
CA LEU A 11 5.09 2.64 22.71
C LEU A 11 4.21 3.76 23.29
N LYS A 12 4.20 4.95 22.69
CA LYS A 12 3.31 6.06 23.10
C LYS A 12 1.84 5.76 22.82
N VAL A 13 1.53 5.08 21.71
CA VAL A 13 0.17 4.60 21.42
C VAL A 13 -0.26 3.56 22.44
N LEU A 14 0.59 2.57 22.74
CA LEU A 14 0.34 1.57 23.79
C LEU A 14 0.14 2.22 25.16
N GLN A 15 0.94 3.22 25.49
CA GLN A 15 0.83 3.97 26.75
C GLN A 15 -0.52 4.69 26.87
N LYS A 16 -0.99 5.32 25.79
CA LYS A 16 -2.30 5.96 25.74
C LYS A 16 -3.43 4.94 25.97
N TRP A 17 -3.37 3.81 25.27
CA TRP A 17 -4.33 2.71 25.42
C TRP A 17 -4.35 2.11 26.84
N LEU A 18 -3.18 1.85 27.44
CA LEU A 18 -3.07 1.35 28.80
C LEU A 18 -3.68 2.32 29.83
N LYS A 19 -3.49 3.63 29.63
CA LYS A 19 -4.07 4.67 30.47
C LYS A 19 -5.61 4.71 30.38
N GLU A 20 -6.15 4.56 29.18
CA GLU A 20 -7.59 4.54 28.92
C GLU A 20 -8.24 3.24 29.43
N SER A 21 -7.52 2.12 29.40
CA SER A 21 -7.98 0.81 29.85
C SER A 21 -7.90 0.61 31.39
N ARG A 22 -7.44 1.60 32.13
CA ARG A 22 -7.23 1.55 33.60
C ARG A 22 -6.37 0.38 34.08
N LEU A 23 -5.43 -0.07 33.25
CA LEU A 23 -4.46 -1.10 33.61
C LEU A 23 -3.21 -0.47 34.24
N ASP A 24 -2.74 -1.00 35.37
CA ASP A 24 -1.56 -0.53 36.12
C ASP A 24 -0.22 -0.81 35.42
N LEU A 25 -0.23 -0.88 34.08
CA LEU A 25 0.95 -1.11 33.25
C LEU A 25 1.54 0.19 32.67
N PHE A 26 0.96 1.34 33.03
CA PHE A 26 1.45 2.64 32.53
C PHE A 26 2.91 2.90 32.94
N ASP A 27 3.28 2.55 34.18
CA ASP A 27 4.63 2.72 34.71
C ASP A 27 5.65 1.82 34.00
N VAL A 28 5.24 0.61 33.63
CA VAL A 28 6.07 -0.33 32.86
C VAL A 28 6.31 0.20 31.44
N SER A 29 5.29 0.71 30.77
CA SER A 29 5.43 1.28 29.43
C SER A 29 6.34 2.52 29.42
N SER A 30 6.28 3.35 30.45
CA SER A 30 7.16 4.52 30.62
C SER A 30 8.63 4.12 30.78
N LYS A 31 8.92 3.08 31.56
CA LYS A 31 10.28 2.52 31.72
C LYS A 31 10.82 1.92 30.43
N ILE A 32 9.97 1.24 29.64
CA ILE A 32 10.37 0.70 28.33
C ILE A 32 10.70 1.83 27.36
N ILE A 33 9.89 2.89 27.30
CA ILE A 33 10.16 4.06 26.45
C ILE A 33 11.51 4.67 26.81
N GLN A 34 11.76 4.94 28.11
CA GLN A 34 13.02 5.48 28.60
C GLN A 34 14.21 4.59 28.25
N HIS A 35 14.09 3.27 28.43
CA HIS A 35 15.15 2.32 28.09
C HIS A 35 15.46 2.32 26.58
N VAL A 36 14.46 2.41 25.71
CA VAL A 36 14.66 2.52 24.25
C VAL A 36 15.33 3.83 23.88
N GLU A 37 14.95 4.95 24.51
CA GLU A 37 15.59 6.25 24.29
C GLU A 37 17.07 6.26 24.67
N GLU A 38 17.43 5.56 25.76
CA GLU A 38 18.81 5.44 26.26
C GLU A 38 19.66 4.41 25.50
N SER A 39 19.05 3.28 25.06
CA SER A 39 19.78 2.14 24.49
C SER A 39 20.01 2.24 22.98
N TYR A 40 19.27 3.07 22.27
CA TYR A 40 19.38 3.24 20.81
C TYR A 40 19.79 4.68 20.48
N PRO A 41 21.09 4.99 20.40
CA PRO A 41 21.55 6.29 19.91
C PRO A 41 21.18 6.48 18.43
N ASP A 42 20.91 7.74 18.03
CA ASP A 42 20.42 8.08 16.69
C ASP A 42 21.38 7.75 15.52
N ASP A 43 22.61 7.34 15.81
CA ASP A 43 23.71 7.10 14.85
C ASP A 43 23.99 5.61 14.54
N ALA A 44 23.05 4.70 14.68
CA ALA A 44 23.26 3.31 14.24
C ALA A 44 23.41 3.23 12.71
N PRO A 45 24.44 2.50 12.17
CA PRO A 45 24.72 2.47 10.74
C PRO A 45 23.56 1.84 9.97
N LYS A 46 23.10 2.54 8.94
CA LYS A 46 22.04 2.09 8.04
C LYS A 46 22.44 0.78 7.37
N SER A 47 21.81 -0.32 7.73
CA SER A 47 21.89 -1.59 7.01
C SER A 47 21.56 -1.37 5.53
N LYS A 48 22.47 -1.84 4.64
CA LYS A 48 22.29 -1.78 3.19
C LYS A 48 21.41 -2.94 2.73
N THR A 49 20.14 -2.92 3.06
CA THR A 49 19.12 -3.65 2.33
C THR A 49 18.61 -2.78 1.19
N ALA A 50 18.34 -3.37 0.03
CA ALA A 50 17.99 -2.68 -1.19
C ALA A 50 16.90 -1.62 -0.94
N LYS A 51 17.24 -0.36 -1.19
CA LYS A 51 16.36 0.78 -0.99
C LYS A 51 15.22 0.73 -2.00
N SER A 52 14.06 0.25 -1.59
CA SER A 52 12.82 0.86 -2.05
C SER A 52 12.94 2.35 -1.68
N LYS A 53 13.01 3.23 -2.68
CA LYS A 53 13.00 4.67 -2.43
C LYS A 53 11.64 5.01 -1.83
N SER A 54 11.57 5.12 -0.51
CA SER A 54 10.42 5.69 0.19
C SER A 54 10.29 7.13 -0.29
N LEU A 55 9.34 7.35 -1.19
CA LEU A 55 8.98 8.66 -1.68
C LEU A 55 8.19 9.36 -0.58
N HIS A 56 8.76 10.38 0.01
CA HIS A 56 7.99 11.31 0.83
C HIS A 56 7.08 12.12 -0.10
N PHE A 57 5.84 11.66 -0.26
CA PHE A 57 4.79 12.51 -0.80
C PHE A 57 4.45 13.55 0.26
N SER A 58 4.46 14.82 -0.12
CA SER A 58 4.18 15.93 0.77
C SER A 58 2.74 15.84 1.26
N GLN A 59 2.58 15.80 2.58
CA GLN A 59 1.36 15.76 3.36
C GLN A 59 0.59 14.42 3.36
N THR A 60 0.84 13.61 4.39
CA THR A 60 -0.20 12.75 4.94
C THR A 60 -1.26 13.68 5.52
N GLY A 61 -2.31 13.97 4.75
CA GLY A 61 -3.49 14.66 5.25
C GLY A 61 -4.14 13.85 6.36
N ASP A 62 -4.90 14.50 7.24
CA ASP A 62 -5.83 13.80 8.12
C ASP A 62 -6.92 13.21 7.24
N PHE A 63 -6.79 11.93 6.92
CA PHE A 63 -7.82 11.22 6.15
C PHE A 63 -9.01 10.88 7.06
N PRO A 64 -10.23 10.88 6.51
CA PRO A 64 -11.38 10.39 7.24
C PRO A 64 -11.22 8.89 7.56
N LYS A 65 -11.93 8.44 8.59
CA LYS A 65 -12.02 7.02 8.92
C LYS A 65 -12.55 6.23 7.73
N PRO A 66 -11.99 5.04 7.43
CA PRO A 66 -12.52 4.19 6.38
C PRO A 66 -13.97 3.78 6.66
N GLU A 67 -14.86 3.97 5.70
CA GLU A 67 -16.32 3.74 5.91
C GLU A 67 -16.69 2.28 6.21
N TYR A 68 -15.85 1.32 5.73
CA TYR A 68 -16.10 -0.12 5.89
C TYR A 68 -15.54 -0.69 7.18
N CYS A 69 -14.59 -0.01 7.83
CA CYS A 69 -13.94 -0.50 9.05
C CYS A 69 -14.85 -0.25 10.26
N GLN A 70 -15.21 -1.32 10.98
CA GLN A 70 -16.12 -1.28 12.14
C GLN A 70 -15.49 -1.82 13.43
N SER A 71 -14.32 -2.43 13.35
CA SER A 71 -13.58 -2.97 14.49
C SER A 71 -12.09 -2.65 14.40
N GLU A 72 -11.39 -2.72 15.53
CA GLU A 72 -9.92 -2.52 15.61
C GLU A 72 -9.11 -3.53 14.79
N PHE A 73 -9.75 -4.61 14.33
CA PHE A 73 -9.15 -5.62 13.46
C PHE A 73 -9.51 -5.43 11.99
N ASP A 74 -10.23 -4.37 11.65
CA ASP A 74 -10.57 -4.00 10.29
C ASP A 74 -9.56 -2.98 9.74
N PHE A 75 -9.07 -3.23 8.53
CA PHE A 75 -8.10 -2.40 7.86
C PHE A 75 -8.56 -2.09 6.43
N ALA A 76 -8.25 -0.91 5.95
CA ALA A 76 -8.54 -0.49 4.59
C ALA A 76 -7.26 -0.29 3.79
N ILE A 77 -7.25 -0.79 2.55
CA ILE A 77 -6.19 -0.59 1.58
C ILE A 77 -6.82 0.09 0.38
N TYR A 78 -6.42 1.32 0.11
CA TYR A 78 -6.80 2.06 -1.09
C TYR A 78 -5.71 1.89 -2.13
N SER A 79 -6.08 1.75 -3.40
CA SER A 79 -5.13 1.59 -4.48
C SER A 79 -5.63 2.25 -5.76
N ASP A 80 -4.67 2.69 -6.57
CA ASP A 80 -4.90 3.25 -7.88
C ASP A 80 -3.77 2.91 -8.85
N GLY A 81 -4.02 3.04 -10.15
CA GLY A 81 -3.06 2.84 -11.21
C GLY A 81 -3.27 3.80 -12.37
N ALA A 82 -2.21 4.40 -12.87
CA ALA A 82 -2.24 5.33 -13.99
C ALA A 82 -1.25 4.93 -15.09
N CYS A 83 -1.59 5.26 -16.35
CA CYS A 83 -0.71 5.00 -17.49
C CYS A 83 -0.80 6.15 -18.51
N ARG A 84 0.34 6.69 -18.92
CA ARG A 84 0.46 7.73 -19.95
C ARG A 84 0.59 7.08 -21.32
N GLY A 85 -0.50 6.93 -22.03
CA GLY A 85 -0.65 6.03 -23.17
C GLY A 85 -0.98 4.60 -22.68
N ASN A 86 -1.48 3.74 -23.56
CA ASN A 86 -1.87 2.40 -23.12
C ASN A 86 -1.67 1.40 -24.27
N PRO A 87 -0.48 0.72 -24.35
CA PRO A 87 0.62 0.69 -23.38
C PRO A 87 1.51 1.94 -23.37
N GLY A 88 2.23 2.16 -22.25
CA GLY A 88 3.16 3.27 -22.06
C GLY A 88 3.71 3.33 -20.63
N PRO A 89 4.38 4.43 -20.25
CA PRO A 89 4.83 4.61 -18.87
C PRO A 89 3.64 4.69 -17.91
N GLY A 90 3.74 4.01 -16.78
CA GLY A 90 2.68 3.94 -15.79
C GLY A 90 3.21 3.94 -14.36
N ALA A 91 2.31 4.17 -13.42
CA ALA A 91 2.60 4.08 -12.00
C ALA A 91 1.40 3.45 -11.27
N TRP A 92 1.68 2.81 -10.16
CA TRP A 92 0.69 2.37 -9.20
C TRP A 92 0.96 2.99 -7.83
N SER A 93 -0.06 3.06 -7.02
CA SER A 93 0.02 3.51 -5.64
C SER A 93 -0.89 2.70 -4.72
N SER A 94 -0.56 2.69 -3.43
CA SER A 94 -1.38 2.13 -2.37
C SER A 94 -1.24 2.89 -1.05
N LEU A 95 -2.30 2.89 -0.25
CA LEU A 95 -2.40 3.52 1.07
C LEU A 95 -3.14 2.57 2.01
N GLY A 96 -2.53 2.21 3.13
CA GLY A 96 -3.14 1.40 4.19
C GLY A 96 -3.56 2.25 5.38
N GLN A 97 -4.78 2.02 5.90
CA GLN A 97 -5.32 2.68 7.08
C GLN A 97 -5.93 1.70 8.07
N ASN A 98 -5.88 2.06 9.37
CA ASN A 98 -6.69 1.41 10.40
C ASN A 98 -8.09 2.06 10.51
N MET A 99 -8.95 1.51 11.37
CA MET A 99 -10.31 2.03 11.58
C MET A 99 -10.35 3.48 12.13
N GLU A 100 -9.27 3.95 12.73
CA GLU A 100 -9.18 5.32 13.23
C GLU A 100 -8.79 6.34 12.15
N GLY A 101 -8.46 5.88 10.94
CA GLY A 101 -8.02 6.71 9.83
C GLY A 101 -6.51 6.97 9.82
N GLU A 102 -5.76 6.35 10.73
CA GLU A 102 -4.30 6.48 10.76
C GLU A 102 -3.67 5.76 9.55
N VAL A 103 -2.76 6.43 8.88
CA VAL A 103 -2.00 5.85 7.77
C VAL A 103 -0.92 4.92 8.31
N LEU A 104 -1.01 3.66 7.96
CA LEU A 104 -0.10 2.59 8.37
C LEU A 104 1.10 2.47 7.44
N PHE A 105 0.82 2.53 6.16
CA PHE A 105 1.82 2.51 5.08
C PHE A 105 1.30 3.22 3.84
N GLN A 106 2.22 3.60 2.98
CA GLN A 106 1.95 4.09 1.65
C GLN A 106 3.09 3.70 0.71
N ALA A 107 2.77 3.37 -0.53
CA ALA A 107 3.73 3.03 -1.55
C ALA A 107 3.27 3.46 -2.94
N ALA A 108 4.23 3.68 -3.80
CA ALA A 108 4.03 3.85 -5.22
C ALA A 108 5.27 3.37 -5.98
N SER A 109 5.08 2.90 -7.20
CA SER A 109 6.19 2.51 -8.08
C SER A 109 5.87 2.85 -9.53
N PHE A 110 6.92 3.12 -10.29
CA PHE A 110 6.89 3.48 -11.70
C PHE A 110 7.31 2.30 -12.57
N SER A 111 6.76 2.23 -13.79
CA SER A 111 7.15 1.30 -14.85
C SER A 111 7.24 2.06 -16.18
N GLU A 112 8.34 1.90 -16.91
CA GLU A 112 8.56 2.56 -18.21
C GLU A 112 7.59 2.09 -19.30
N GLN A 113 7.16 0.83 -19.23
CA GLN A 113 6.29 0.20 -20.22
C GLN A 113 5.28 -0.72 -19.54
N THR A 114 4.02 -0.31 -19.54
CA THR A 114 2.94 -1.04 -18.87
C THR A 114 1.57 -0.71 -19.49
N THR A 115 0.50 -1.18 -18.85
CA THR A 115 -0.88 -0.84 -19.18
C THR A 115 -1.62 -0.36 -17.95
N ASN A 116 -2.69 0.42 -18.11
CA ASN A 116 -3.51 0.89 -17.01
C ASN A 116 -3.98 -0.26 -16.11
N ASN A 117 -4.60 -1.28 -16.70
CA ASN A 117 -5.09 -2.46 -15.97
C ASN A 117 -3.99 -3.15 -15.16
N ARG A 118 -2.76 -3.19 -15.69
CA ARG A 118 -1.63 -3.77 -14.97
C ARG A 118 -1.24 -2.94 -13.75
N MET A 119 -1.25 -1.62 -13.86
CA MET A 119 -0.94 -0.72 -12.73
C MET A 119 -2.02 -0.79 -11.65
N GLU A 120 -3.29 -0.81 -12.04
CA GLU A 120 -4.42 -1.02 -11.12
C GLU A 120 -4.27 -2.31 -10.29
N LEU A 121 -3.99 -3.44 -10.96
CA LEU A 121 -3.73 -4.71 -10.29
C LEU A 121 -2.51 -4.64 -9.37
N SER A 122 -1.44 -4.02 -9.84
CA SER A 122 -0.20 -3.90 -9.06
C SER A 122 -0.42 -3.09 -7.79
N GLY A 123 -1.16 -1.98 -7.85
CA GLY A 123 -1.48 -1.17 -6.67
C GLY A 123 -2.23 -1.96 -5.60
N ALA A 124 -3.26 -2.71 -5.98
CA ALA A 124 -4.02 -3.53 -5.05
C ALA A 124 -3.20 -4.71 -4.48
N LEU A 125 -2.42 -5.39 -5.32
CA LEU A 125 -1.56 -6.50 -4.92
C LEU A 125 -0.46 -6.04 -3.95
N GLU A 126 0.28 -4.99 -4.31
CA GLU A 126 1.38 -4.49 -3.49
C GLU A 126 0.86 -3.88 -2.17
N GLY A 127 -0.32 -3.26 -2.18
CA GLY A 127 -0.97 -2.82 -0.95
C GLY A 127 -1.27 -3.97 0.02
N MET A 128 -1.76 -5.11 -0.47
CA MET A 128 -1.98 -6.30 0.35
C MET A 128 -0.66 -6.90 0.88
N LYS A 129 0.40 -6.94 0.05
CA LYS A 129 1.72 -7.40 0.49
C LYS A 129 2.29 -6.52 1.59
N GLN A 130 2.19 -5.20 1.45
CA GLN A 130 2.64 -4.26 2.47
C GLN A 130 1.86 -4.39 3.76
N PHE A 131 0.56 -4.70 3.69
CA PHE A 131 -0.20 -5.02 4.89
C PHE A 131 0.34 -6.28 5.59
N ILE A 132 0.72 -7.33 4.85
CA ILE A 132 1.34 -8.53 5.44
C ILE A 132 2.65 -8.17 6.15
N GLU A 133 3.51 -7.35 5.52
CA GLU A 133 4.76 -6.88 6.12
C GLU A 133 4.48 -6.05 7.39
N TYR A 134 3.53 -5.13 7.32
CA TYR A 134 3.07 -4.35 8.48
C TYR A 134 2.56 -5.25 9.61
N ALA A 135 1.70 -6.23 9.29
CA ALA A 135 1.15 -7.16 10.26
C ALA A 135 2.26 -8.01 10.93
N ALA A 136 3.27 -8.45 10.16
CA ALA A 136 4.42 -9.17 10.69
C ALA A 136 5.28 -8.29 11.62
N GLU A 137 5.55 -7.03 11.22
CA GLU A 137 6.32 -6.08 12.03
C GLU A 137 5.64 -5.78 13.37
N PHE A 138 4.32 -5.65 13.38
CA PHE A 138 3.53 -5.30 14.57
C PHE A 138 2.90 -6.52 15.26
N HIS A 139 3.29 -7.74 14.88
CA HIS A 139 2.80 -9.00 15.45
C HIS A 139 1.28 -9.16 15.40
N ILE A 140 0.64 -8.61 14.36
CA ILE A 140 -0.80 -8.71 14.14
C ILE A 140 -1.11 -10.06 13.48
N SER A 141 -2.00 -10.83 14.07
CA SER A 141 -2.40 -12.14 13.52
C SER A 141 -3.34 -11.97 12.32
N LEU A 142 -2.91 -12.39 11.14
CA LEU A 142 -3.73 -12.36 9.91
C LEU A 142 -5.05 -13.12 10.06
N LYS A 143 -5.13 -14.12 10.95
CA LYS A 143 -6.38 -14.88 11.21
C LYS A 143 -7.48 -14.04 11.89
N LYS A 144 -7.13 -12.91 12.49
CA LYS A 144 -8.06 -12.06 13.25
C LYS A 144 -8.46 -10.80 12.49
N VAL A 145 -7.74 -10.47 11.41
CA VAL A 145 -7.97 -9.23 10.69
C VAL A 145 -8.99 -9.41 9.57
N LYS A 146 -9.64 -8.32 9.22
CA LYS A 146 -10.43 -8.16 8.00
C LYS A 146 -9.88 -7.01 7.18
N ILE A 147 -9.64 -7.26 5.91
CA ILE A 147 -9.06 -6.29 4.99
C ILE A 147 -10.12 -5.88 3.96
N TYR A 148 -10.29 -4.58 3.79
CA TYR A 148 -11.06 -4.00 2.70
C TYR A 148 -10.08 -3.42 1.68
N VAL A 149 -10.02 -4.01 0.48
CA VAL A 149 -9.28 -3.45 -0.67
C VAL A 149 -10.25 -2.59 -1.47
N ILE A 150 -9.97 -1.29 -1.53
CA ILE A 150 -10.87 -0.28 -2.06
C ILE A 150 -10.20 0.34 -3.29
N SER A 151 -10.87 0.27 -4.44
CA SER A 151 -10.38 0.80 -5.71
C SER A 151 -11.55 1.26 -6.58
N ASP A 152 -11.32 2.25 -7.42
CA ASP A 152 -12.26 2.66 -8.46
C ASP A 152 -12.12 1.83 -9.75
N SER A 153 -11.14 0.95 -9.80
CA SER A 153 -10.96 0.01 -10.90
C SER A 153 -11.98 -1.13 -10.87
N ARG A 154 -12.94 -1.09 -11.77
CA ARG A 154 -13.85 -2.24 -12.00
C ARG A 154 -13.06 -3.49 -12.41
N TYR A 155 -11.97 -3.32 -13.14
CA TYR A 155 -11.13 -4.45 -13.54
C TYR A 155 -10.61 -5.21 -12.31
N VAL A 156 -10.10 -4.53 -11.30
CA VAL A 156 -9.62 -5.13 -10.06
C VAL A 156 -10.77 -5.76 -9.28
N VAL A 157 -11.80 -4.96 -8.98
CA VAL A 157 -12.87 -5.39 -8.06
C VAL A 157 -13.71 -6.52 -8.66
N ASP A 158 -14.19 -6.38 -9.90
CA ASP A 158 -14.98 -7.43 -10.55
C ASP A 158 -14.13 -8.69 -10.83
N GLY A 159 -12.84 -8.50 -11.13
CA GLY A 159 -11.89 -9.60 -11.28
C GLY A 159 -11.80 -10.48 -10.04
N MET A 160 -11.54 -9.88 -8.89
CA MET A 160 -11.36 -10.61 -7.64
C MET A 160 -12.67 -11.12 -7.05
N THR A 161 -13.78 -10.41 -7.22
CA THR A 161 -15.08 -10.82 -6.70
C THR A 161 -15.80 -11.84 -7.58
N SER A 162 -15.56 -11.84 -8.90
CA SER A 162 -16.35 -12.61 -9.85
C SER A 162 -15.53 -13.51 -10.76
N TRP A 163 -14.43 -13.00 -11.39
CA TRP A 163 -13.77 -13.72 -12.49
C TRP A 163 -12.77 -14.77 -12.02
N VAL A 164 -11.92 -14.42 -11.04
CA VAL A 164 -10.79 -15.25 -10.58
C VAL A 164 -11.28 -16.64 -10.12
N LYS A 165 -12.38 -16.72 -9.38
CA LYS A 165 -12.97 -17.99 -8.94
C LYS A 165 -13.26 -18.91 -10.14
N GLY A 166 -13.85 -18.36 -11.20
CA GLY A 166 -14.17 -19.11 -12.40
C GLY A 166 -12.93 -19.48 -13.21
N TRP A 167 -11.93 -18.61 -13.31
CA TRP A 167 -10.67 -18.91 -13.98
C TRP A 167 -9.88 -19.99 -13.24
N LYS A 168 -9.76 -19.88 -11.93
CA LYS A 168 -9.09 -20.87 -11.08
C LYS A 168 -9.69 -22.27 -11.24
N ALA A 169 -11.03 -22.39 -11.23
CA ALA A 169 -11.73 -23.64 -11.45
C ALA A 169 -11.50 -24.27 -12.85
N ARG A 170 -11.15 -23.44 -13.85
CA ARG A 170 -10.83 -23.88 -15.22
C ARG A 170 -9.33 -23.90 -15.52
N GLY A 171 -8.47 -23.98 -14.50
CA GLY A 171 -7.02 -24.00 -14.68
C GLY A 171 -6.47 -22.67 -15.23
N TRP A 172 -6.99 -21.54 -14.74
CA TRP A 172 -6.64 -20.16 -15.12
C TRP A 172 -6.93 -19.85 -16.59
N LYS A 173 -8.14 -20.26 -17.03
CA LYS A 173 -8.64 -19.98 -18.36
C LYS A 173 -9.99 -19.26 -18.31
N LYS A 174 -10.21 -18.35 -19.27
CA LYS A 174 -11.49 -17.74 -19.55
C LYS A 174 -12.48 -18.75 -20.14
N ALA A 175 -13.75 -18.38 -20.32
CA ALA A 175 -14.76 -19.25 -20.92
C ALA A 175 -14.44 -19.68 -22.36
N ASP A 176 -13.68 -18.85 -23.09
CA ASP A 176 -13.20 -19.10 -24.46
C ASP A 176 -11.87 -19.90 -24.50
N ASN A 177 -11.46 -20.52 -23.38
CA ASN A 177 -10.20 -21.26 -23.18
C ASN A 177 -8.91 -20.42 -23.30
N LYS A 178 -8.98 -19.11 -23.49
CA LYS A 178 -7.79 -18.24 -23.50
C LYS A 178 -7.32 -17.95 -22.10
N VAL A 179 -6.02 -17.73 -21.93
CA VAL A 179 -5.42 -17.23 -20.69
C VAL A 179 -5.90 -15.79 -20.46
N PRO A 180 -6.32 -15.41 -19.26
CA PRO A 180 -6.61 -14.02 -18.93
C PRO A 180 -5.38 -13.12 -19.12
N GLU A 181 -5.59 -11.87 -19.52
CA GLU A 181 -4.55 -10.85 -19.48
C GLU A 181 -4.08 -10.65 -18.03
N ASN A 182 -2.79 -10.36 -17.82
CA ASN A 182 -2.17 -10.21 -16.51
C ASN A 182 -2.39 -11.44 -15.58
N CYS A 183 -2.43 -12.65 -16.16
CA CYS A 183 -2.76 -13.88 -15.44
C CYS A 183 -1.82 -14.14 -14.26
N GLU A 184 -0.54 -13.75 -14.37
CA GLU A 184 0.44 -13.86 -13.32
C GLU A 184 0.08 -12.99 -12.11
N LEU A 185 -0.35 -11.74 -12.33
CA LEU A 185 -0.78 -10.85 -11.26
C LEU A 185 -2.07 -11.33 -10.58
N TRP A 186 -3.02 -11.86 -11.37
CA TRP A 186 -4.24 -12.42 -10.83
C TRP A 186 -3.98 -13.63 -9.92
N LYS A 187 -3.05 -14.50 -10.30
CA LYS A 187 -2.65 -15.66 -9.50
C LYS A 187 -2.01 -15.21 -8.20
N GLU A 188 -1.06 -14.33 -8.28
CA GLU A 188 -0.35 -13.80 -7.13
C GLU A 188 -1.31 -13.06 -6.16
N MET A 189 -2.22 -12.25 -6.70
CA MET A 189 -3.24 -11.55 -5.90
C MET A 189 -4.17 -12.53 -5.18
N ASP A 190 -4.58 -13.63 -5.84
CA ASP A 190 -5.42 -14.67 -5.23
C ASP A 190 -4.65 -15.43 -4.13
N GLU A 191 -3.37 -15.74 -4.33
CA GLU A 191 -2.50 -16.36 -3.33
C GLU A 191 -2.31 -15.46 -2.10
N VAL A 192 -2.04 -14.17 -2.32
CA VAL A 192 -1.90 -13.17 -1.24
C VAL A 192 -3.21 -13.02 -0.48
N ARG A 193 -4.35 -12.90 -1.19
CA ARG A 193 -5.69 -12.87 -0.59
C ARG A 193 -5.96 -14.11 0.28
N GLU A 194 -5.62 -15.31 -0.22
CA GLU A 194 -5.79 -16.55 0.53
C GLU A 194 -4.90 -16.60 1.78
N SER A 195 -3.69 -16.06 1.72
CA SER A 195 -2.77 -16.02 2.87
C SER A 195 -3.27 -15.09 3.99
N ILE A 196 -3.94 -14.00 3.66
CA ILE A 196 -4.60 -13.11 4.62
C ILE A 196 -5.88 -13.75 5.16
N GLY A 197 -6.67 -14.37 4.28
CA GLY A 197 -7.90 -15.11 4.59
C GLY A 197 -9.16 -14.25 4.45
N ASN A 198 -9.34 -13.20 5.25
CA ASN A 198 -10.56 -12.39 5.23
C ASN A 198 -10.33 -11.06 4.51
N VAL A 199 -10.49 -11.07 3.19
CA VAL A 199 -10.32 -9.91 2.31
C VAL A 199 -11.58 -9.65 1.50
N GLU A 200 -12.09 -8.44 1.55
CA GLU A 200 -13.21 -7.96 0.73
C GLU A 200 -12.75 -6.86 -0.22
N PHE A 201 -13.12 -6.95 -1.50
CA PHE A 201 -12.87 -5.92 -2.50
C PHE A 201 -14.09 -5.02 -2.63
N LYS A 202 -13.89 -3.70 -2.55
CA LYS A 202 -14.93 -2.68 -2.61
C LYS A 202 -14.66 -1.72 -3.75
N TRP A 203 -15.66 -1.54 -4.59
CA TRP A 203 -15.59 -0.53 -5.64
C TRP A 203 -16.08 0.81 -5.10
N VAL A 204 -15.33 1.87 -5.41
CA VAL A 204 -15.73 3.25 -5.21
C VAL A 204 -15.77 3.98 -6.54
N LYS A 205 -16.56 5.03 -6.63
CA LYS A 205 -16.57 5.85 -7.84
C LYS A 205 -15.34 6.76 -7.83
N GLY A 206 -14.52 6.68 -8.87
CA GLY A 206 -13.37 7.58 -9.03
C GLY A 206 -13.79 9.06 -9.09
N HIS A 207 -12.97 9.94 -8.56
CA HIS A 207 -13.19 11.40 -8.49
C HIS A 207 -14.52 11.82 -7.83
N ALA A 208 -15.00 11.06 -6.85
CA ALA A 208 -16.29 11.26 -6.21
C ALA A 208 -16.17 11.26 -4.68
N GLU A 209 -15.44 12.22 -4.13
CA GLU A 209 -15.37 12.49 -2.69
C GLU A 209 -14.81 11.33 -1.83
N HIS A 210 -13.88 10.53 -2.39
CA HIS A 210 -13.10 9.55 -1.65
C HIS A 210 -11.65 10.03 -1.48
N PRO A 211 -11.33 10.80 -0.42
CA PRO A 211 -10.04 11.46 -0.27
C PRO A 211 -8.84 10.52 -0.34
N GLN A 212 -8.98 9.28 0.13
CA GLN A 212 -7.92 8.28 0.08
C GLN A 212 -7.67 7.79 -1.34
N ASN A 213 -8.72 7.55 -2.14
CA ASN A 213 -8.60 7.15 -3.55
C ASN A 213 -8.01 8.28 -4.39
N GLU A 214 -8.50 9.51 -4.19
CA GLU A 214 -7.93 10.71 -4.83
C GLU A 214 -6.46 10.95 -4.45
N TYR A 215 -6.09 10.59 -3.22
CA TYR A 215 -4.69 10.62 -2.80
C TYR A 215 -3.85 9.60 -3.57
N CYS A 216 -4.33 8.38 -3.77
CA CYS A 216 -3.67 7.37 -4.56
C CYS A 216 -3.52 7.82 -6.02
N ASP A 217 -4.57 8.34 -6.67
CA ASP A 217 -4.49 8.92 -8.03
C ASP A 217 -3.41 10.00 -8.12
N ARG A 218 -3.40 10.95 -7.16
CA ARG A 218 -2.38 12.00 -7.11
C ARG A 218 -0.97 11.42 -6.98
N MET A 219 -0.75 10.43 -6.11
CA MET A 219 0.56 9.77 -5.96
C MET A 219 1.04 9.15 -7.28
N CYS A 220 0.16 8.49 -8.03
CA CYS A 220 0.47 7.94 -9.34
C CYS A 220 0.89 9.04 -10.32
N ASN A 221 0.12 10.12 -10.40
CA ASN A 221 0.35 11.22 -11.33
C ASN A 221 1.63 11.99 -11.00
N GLU A 222 1.88 12.33 -9.73
CA GLU A 222 3.12 12.99 -9.28
C GLU A 222 4.36 12.14 -9.57
N LEU A 223 4.28 10.83 -9.36
CA LEU A 223 5.36 9.91 -9.67
C LEU A 223 5.64 9.86 -11.17
N LEU A 224 4.60 9.73 -11.99
CA LEU A 224 4.71 9.74 -13.45
C LEU A 224 5.35 11.03 -13.97
N ASP A 225 4.87 12.18 -13.53
CA ASP A 225 5.35 13.48 -13.99
C ASP A 225 6.84 13.68 -13.61
N ARG A 226 7.25 13.23 -12.43
CA ARG A 226 8.64 13.29 -11.98
C ARG A 226 9.56 12.38 -12.81
N GLU A 227 9.20 11.12 -13.02
CA GLU A 227 10.05 10.16 -13.73
C GLU A 227 10.16 10.55 -15.23
N LEU A 228 9.09 11.01 -15.86
CA LEU A 228 9.09 11.47 -17.24
C LEU A 228 9.90 12.76 -17.43
N SER A 229 9.87 13.68 -16.45
CA SER A 229 10.67 14.90 -16.50
C SER A 229 12.17 14.61 -16.36
N SER A 230 12.54 13.64 -15.52
CA SER A 230 13.95 13.25 -15.33
C SER A 230 14.54 12.58 -16.57
N THR A 231 13.74 11.84 -17.32
CA THR A 231 14.17 11.18 -18.57
C THR A 231 14.42 12.19 -19.67
N ASN A 232 13.62 13.25 -19.78
CA ASN A 232 13.78 14.31 -20.77
C ASN A 232 15.05 15.15 -20.54
N THR A 233 15.45 15.37 -19.29
CA THR A 233 16.66 16.14 -18.95
C THR A 233 17.94 15.36 -19.29
N SER A 234 17.93 14.04 -19.14
CA SER A 234 19.10 13.20 -19.43
C SER A 234 19.35 12.98 -20.94
N THR A 235 18.34 13.15 -21.79
CA THR A 235 18.48 13.08 -23.27
C THR A 235 18.97 14.39 -23.86
N SER A 236 18.66 15.56 -23.26
CA SER A 236 19.13 16.86 -23.74
C SER A 236 20.63 17.08 -23.56
N THR A 237 21.22 16.56 -22.50
CA THR A 237 22.66 16.73 -22.20
C THR A 237 23.58 15.84 -23.06
N ARG A 238 23.06 14.84 -23.78
CA ARG A 238 23.87 14.01 -24.69
C ARG A 238 24.04 14.58 -26.10
N ASN A 239 23.20 15.53 -26.51
CA ASN A 239 23.27 16.12 -27.84
C ASN A 239 24.21 17.34 -27.94
N ASP A 240 24.64 17.93 -26.81
CA ASP A 240 25.52 19.11 -26.82
C ASP A 240 27.01 18.77 -26.77
N SER A 241 27.41 17.49 -26.86
CA SER A 241 28.81 17.03 -26.81
C SER A 241 29.37 16.58 -28.15
N LEU A 242 28.68 16.84 -29.27
CA LEU A 242 29.12 16.50 -30.62
C LEU A 242 29.07 17.72 -31.57
N HIS A 243 29.85 18.79 -31.22
CA HIS A 243 30.26 19.80 -32.17
C HIS A 243 31.68 20.28 -31.83
#